data_606538edf9de1247a92a9d0094df2ce2
#
_entry.id   606538edf9de1247a92a9d0094df2ce2
#
_cell.length_a   1.000
_cell.length_b   1.000
_cell.length_c   1.000
_cell.angle_alpha   90.00
_cell.angle_beta   90.00
_cell.angle_gamma   90.00
#
_symmetry.space_group_name_H-M   'P 1'
#
loop_
_entity.id
_entity.type
_entity.pdbx_description
1 polymer ?
#
loop_
_entity_poly.entity_id
_entity_poly.type
_entity_poly.pdbx_seq_one_letter_code
_entity_poly.pdbx_strand_id
1 'polypeptide(L)'
;VSGADPATNVYTATLPVNQPAITGLRLELFTNPKSGKLSRAGGNGNIVLTGFEVALASAPDRVLPIASAQADYEQPNYPVAATLDADPKSGWAVSGHEIKGINRYAAFTFAQPIAGGPGTKLIVRLKQESDSTNHTILKFRLSATTVATPKLASTSGANATISAILLKDAATRTVEDNAEVAKYYRSIAPELGPTRTDLKAKQDRLVA
;
A
#
# COMPACT_ATOMS: atom_id res chain seq x y z
N VAL A 1 14.10 6.07 3.52
CA VAL A 1 15.39 5.46 3.25
C VAL A 1 16.45 6.54 3.14
N SER A 2 17.68 6.31 3.65
CA SER A 2 18.81 7.25 3.62
C SER A 2 20.08 6.51 3.20
N GLY A 3 21.21 7.23 3.07
CA GLY A 3 22.49 6.68 2.63
C GLY A 3 22.66 6.72 1.11
N ALA A 4 23.59 5.90 0.58
CA ALA A 4 23.86 5.83 -0.86
C ALA A 4 22.59 5.53 -1.67
N ASP A 5 22.58 5.98 -2.91
CA ASP A 5 21.49 5.75 -3.86
C ASP A 5 22.00 4.88 -5.04
N PRO A 6 22.10 3.57 -4.84
CA PRO A 6 22.61 2.67 -5.87
C PRO A 6 21.59 2.51 -7.00
N ALA A 7 22.07 2.10 -8.16
CA ALA A 7 21.27 1.88 -9.36
C ALA A 7 20.18 0.81 -9.15
N THR A 8 20.51 -0.24 -8.38
CA THR A 8 19.61 -1.31 -7.93
C THR A 8 19.72 -1.48 -6.44
N ASN A 9 18.71 -2.03 -5.77
CA ASN A 9 18.73 -2.24 -4.33
C ASN A 9 17.79 -3.38 -3.88
N VAL A 10 18.10 -3.94 -2.71
CA VAL A 10 17.17 -4.81 -1.96
C VAL A 10 17.01 -4.23 -0.56
N TYR A 11 15.79 -3.79 -0.24
CA TYR A 11 15.49 -3.37 1.14
C TYR A 11 15.01 -4.56 1.95
N THR A 12 15.62 -4.78 3.09
CA THR A 12 15.19 -5.79 4.05
C THR A 12 14.61 -5.11 5.28
N ALA A 13 13.36 -5.38 5.57
CA ALA A 13 12.65 -4.88 6.75
C ALA A 13 12.26 -6.04 7.66
N THR A 14 12.42 -5.84 8.98
CA THR A 14 11.97 -6.79 9.99
C THR A 14 10.73 -6.24 10.69
N LEU A 15 9.60 -6.97 10.61
CA LEU A 15 8.33 -6.60 11.22
C LEU A 15 8.03 -7.52 12.41
N PRO A 16 7.86 -6.99 13.62
CA PRO A 16 7.26 -7.76 14.71
C PRO A 16 5.78 -8.01 14.42
N VAL A 17 5.29 -9.21 14.66
CA VAL A 17 3.91 -9.63 14.39
C VAL A 17 3.29 -10.19 15.65
N ASN A 18 2.60 -9.35 16.39
CA ASN A 18 1.97 -9.71 17.66
C ASN A 18 0.54 -10.25 17.49
N GLN A 19 0.01 -10.24 16.27
CA GLN A 19 -1.33 -10.76 15.96
C GLN A 19 -1.30 -12.29 15.84
N PRO A 20 -2.37 -13.01 16.24
CA PRO A 20 -2.37 -14.47 16.25
C PRO A 20 -2.28 -15.11 14.86
N ALA A 21 -2.78 -14.41 13.83
CA ALA A 21 -2.69 -14.86 12.45
C ALA A 21 -2.59 -13.63 11.52
N ILE A 22 -1.69 -13.72 10.54
CA ILE A 22 -1.50 -12.69 9.52
C ILE A 22 -1.90 -13.27 8.18
N THR A 23 -2.84 -12.61 7.52
CA THR A 23 -3.38 -13.06 6.22
C THR A 23 -2.76 -12.32 5.04
N GLY A 24 -2.15 -11.16 5.26
CA GLY A 24 -1.50 -10.39 4.21
C GLY A 24 -0.73 -9.18 4.73
N LEU A 25 0.02 -8.58 3.81
CA LEU A 25 0.76 -7.34 4.03
C LEU A 25 0.30 -6.26 3.04
N ARG A 26 0.35 -5.01 3.50
CA ARG A 26 0.18 -3.83 2.65
C ARG A 26 1.50 -3.08 2.58
N LEU A 27 1.93 -2.78 1.38
CA LEU A 27 3.02 -1.88 1.05
C LEU A 27 2.44 -0.53 0.65
N GLU A 28 2.89 0.53 1.31
CA GLU A 28 2.54 1.91 0.98
C GLU A 28 3.81 2.65 0.56
N LEU A 29 3.75 3.27 -0.61
CA LEU A 29 4.83 4.10 -1.16
C LEU A 29 4.46 5.58 -1.00
N PHE A 30 5.34 6.35 -0.39
CA PHE A 30 5.11 7.76 -0.15
C PHE A 30 5.96 8.63 -1.04
N THR A 31 5.34 9.65 -1.59
CA THR A 31 6.03 10.67 -2.38
C THR A 31 6.92 11.57 -1.51
N ASN A 32 7.93 12.13 -2.11
CA ASN A 32 8.69 13.23 -1.52
C ASN A 32 7.82 14.50 -1.53
N PRO A 33 7.59 15.17 -0.40
CA PRO A 33 6.72 16.33 -0.34
C PRO A 33 7.17 17.51 -1.23
N LYS A 34 8.49 17.62 -1.51
CA LYS A 34 9.05 18.69 -2.32
C LYS A 34 9.03 18.39 -3.81
N SER A 35 9.38 17.17 -4.21
CA SER A 35 9.48 16.77 -5.62
C SER A 35 8.25 16.03 -6.14
N GLY A 36 7.40 15.50 -5.26
CA GLY A 36 6.27 14.64 -5.59
C GLY A 36 6.66 13.26 -6.13
N LYS A 37 7.95 12.89 -6.10
CA LYS A 37 8.46 11.64 -6.65
C LYS A 37 8.39 10.49 -5.66
N LEU A 38 8.21 9.27 -6.15
CA LEU A 38 8.24 8.02 -5.36
C LEU A 38 9.65 7.42 -5.30
N SER A 39 10.51 7.70 -6.30
CA SER A 39 11.88 7.21 -6.34
C SER A 39 12.86 8.10 -5.58
N ARG A 40 13.97 7.49 -5.14
CA ARG A 40 15.10 8.19 -4.51
C ARG A 40 15.89 9.01 -5.51
N ALA A 41 16.26 8.38 -6.62
CA ALA A 41 17.04 9.01 -7.68
C ALA A 41 16.21 10.03 -8.46
N GLY A 42 16.89 10.84 -9.23
CA GLY A 42 16.29 11.88 -10.07
C GLY A 42 15.19 11.36 -10.98
N GLY A 43 15.47 11.13 -12.22
CA GLY A 43 14.56 10.56 -13.21
C GLY A 43 13.14 11.14 -13.21
N ASN A 44 12.19 10.38 -13.73
CA ASN A 44 10.77 10.72 -13.81
C ASN A 44 9.99 10.52 -12.50
N GLY A 45 10.61 9.93 -11.46
CA GLY A 45 9.98 9.64 -10.18
C GLY A 45 9.33 8.27 -10.08
N ASN A 46 9.43 7.44 -11.14
CA ASN A 46 8.92 6.07 -11.15
C ASN A 46 9.72 5.15 -10.22
N ILE A 47 9.11 4.05 -9.84
CA ILE A 47 9.76 2.92 -9.16
C ILE A 47 9.57 1.66 -9.99
N VAL A 48 10.46 0.68 -9.81
CA VAL A 48 10.26 -0.70 -10.29
C VAL A 48 10.58 -1.65 -9.14
N LEU A 49 9.55 -2.29 -8.61
CA LEU A 49 9.66 -3.34 -7.61
C LEU A 49 9.66 -4.69 -8.34
N THR A 50 10.81 -5.33 -8.42
CA THR A 50 10.99 -6.60 -9.13
C THR A 50 10.70 -7.83 -8.27
N GLY A 51 10.64 -7.67 -6.94
CA GLY A 51 10.33 -8.77 -6.05
C GLY A 51 9.79 -8.32 -4.71
N PHE A 52 8.81 -9.06 -4.20
CA PHE A 52 8.27 -8.92 -2.85
C PHE A 52 8.31 -10.28 -2.16
N GLU A 53 9.28 -10.48 -1.29
CA GLU A 53 9.48 -11.72 -0.57
C GLU A 53 9.22 -11.56 0.92
N VAL A 54 8.63 -12.58 1.54
CA VAL A 54 8.39 -12.63 2.98
C VAL A 54 8.91 -13.95 3.52
N ALA A 55 9.58 -13.91 4.66
CA ALA A 55 10.03 -15.08 5.40
C ALA A 55 9.81 -14.88 6.90
N LEU A 56 9.75 -15.97 7.67
CA LEU A 56 9.89 -15.89 9.13
C LEU A 56 11.35 -15.58 9.49
N ALA A 57 11.59 -14.74 10.49
CA ALA A 57 12.94 -14.47 10.96
C ALA A 57 13.64 -15.71 11.55
N SER A 58 12.87 -16.71 12.00
CA SER A 58 13.37 -18.03 12.44
C SER A 58 13.79 -18.95 11.30
N ALA A 59 13.38 -18.63 10.05
CA ALA A 59 13.71 -19.39 8.84
C ALA A 59 13.86 -18.41 7.66
N PRO A 60 14.91 -17.58 7.64
CA PRO A 60 15.03 -16.43 6.75
C PRO A 60 15.18 -16.80 5.26
N ASP A 61 15.63 -18.01 4.97
CA ASP A 61 15.82 -18.51 3.61
C ASP A 61 14.56 -19.19 3.04
N ARG A 62 13.55 -19.41 3.87
CA ARG A 62 12.29 -20.01 3.45
C ARG A 62 11.27 -18.92 3.12
N VAL A 63 11.13 -18.61 1.84
CA VAL A 63 10.11 -17.67 1.36
C VAL A 63 8.72 -18.25 1.57
N LEU A 64 7.84 -17.46 2.16
CA LEU A 64 6.44 -17.80 2.40
C LEU A 64 5.61 -17.58 1.13
N PRO A 65 4.73 -18.52 0.74
CA PRO A 65 3.95 -18.38 -0.47
C PRO A 65 2.92 -17.25 -0.36
N ILE A 66 2.91 -16.38 -1.36
CA ILE A 66 1.92 -15.31 -1.56
C ILE A 66 0.96 -15.77 -2.65
N ALA A 67 -0.34 -15.78 -2.37
CA ALA A 67 -1.37 -16.25 -3.29
C ALA A 67 -1.74 -15.20 -4.33
N SER A 68 -1.71 -13.92 -3.95
CA SER A 68 -2.08 -12.83 -4.86
C SER A 68 -1.49 -11.50 -4.42
N ALA A 69 -1.34 -10.61 -5.40
CA ALA A 69 -1.00 -9.22 -5.20
C ALA A 69 -2.00 -8.31 -5.94
N GLN A 70 -2.31 -7.16 -5.37
CA GLN A 70 -3.18 -6.13 -5.94
C GLN A 70 -2.53 -4.77 -5.72
N ALA A 71 -2.63 -3.86 -6.70
CA ALA A 71 -2.16 -2.49 -6.56
C ALA A 71 -3.28 -1.49 -6.87
N ASP A 72 -3.15 -0.26 -6.35
CA ASP A 72 -4.06 0.84 -6.66
C ASP A 72 -3.88 1.37 -8.08
N TYR A 73 -2.68 1.21 -8.63
CA TYR A 73 -2.35 1.53 -10.00
C TYR A 73 -1.18 0.67 -10.49
N GLU A 74 -1.22 0.27 -11.74
CA GLU A 74 -0.18 -0.49 -12.42
C GLU A 74 0.15 0.18 -13.77
N GLN A 75 1.44 0.39 -14.01
CA GLN A 75 1.90 0.82 -15.33
C GLN A 75 1.62 -0.31 -16.34
N PRO A 76 1.20 -0.01 -17.59
CA PRO A 76 1.08 -1.01 -18.63
C PRO A 76 2.33 -1.88 -18.74
N ASN A 77 2.15 -3.20 -18.78
CA ASN A 77 3.19 -4.24 -18.77
C ASN A 77 4.02 -4.39 -17.48
N TYR A 78 3.65 -3.69 -16.39
CA TYR A 78 4.31 -3.81 -15.10
C TYR A 78 3.29 -4.04 -13.98
N PRO A 79 2.57 -5.17 -14.01
CA PRO A 79 1.57 -5.48 -12.99
C PRO A 79 2.23 -5.85 -11.65
N VAL A 80 1.55 -5.59 -10.54
CA VAL A 80 2.07 -5.94 -9.21
C VAL A 80 2.24 -7.45 -9.03
N ALA A 81 1.46 -8.27 -9.72
CA ALA A 81 1.60 -9.73 -9.70
C ALA A 81 2.99 -10.20 -10.18
N ALA A 82 3.64 -9.45 -11.06
CA ALA A 82 4.99 -9.75 -11.53
C ALA A 82 6.07 -9.63 -10.44
N THR A 83 5.75 -9.04 -9.28
CA THR A 83 6.67 -9.06 -8.12
C THR A 83 6.77 -10.45 -7.47
N LEU A 84 5.99 -11.43 -7.93
CA LEU A 84 5.91 -12.78 -7.36
C LEU A 84 6.53 -13.86 -8.28
N ASP A 85 6.98 -13.50 -9.48
CA ASP A 85 7.49 -14.46 -10.49
C ASP A 85 9.01 -14.71 -10.41
N ALA A 86 9.71 -13.97 -9.57
CA ALA A 86 11.17 -14.03 -9.40
C ALA A 86 12.01 -13.61 -10.63
N ASP A 87 11.39 -13.06 -11.69
CA ASP A 87 12.10 -12.50 -12.84
C ASP A 87 12.55 -11.06 -12.54
N PRO A 88 13.85 -10.75 -12.48
CA PRO A 88 14.32 -9.39 -12.21
C PRO A 88 14.01 -8.39 -13.35
N LYS A 89 13.59 -8.85 -14.52
CA LYS A 89 13.21 -8.01 -15.66
C LYS A 89 11.74 -7.60 -15.62
N SER A 90 10.93 -8.29 -14.86
CA SER A 90 9.53 -7.97 -14.61
C SER A 90 9.36 -7.18 -13.32
N GLY A 91 8.14 -6.77 -12.98
CA GLY A 91 7.87 -6.13 -11.70
C GLY A 91 6.72 -5.13 -11.75
N TRP A 92 6.46 -4.50 -10.62
CA TRP A 92 5.47 -3.45 -10.46
C TRP A 92 6.10 -2.08 -10.67
N ALA A 93 5.52 -1.31 -11.59
CA ALA A 93 5.87 0.09 -11.81
C ALA A 93 4.62 0.97 -11.89
N VAL A 94 4.81 2.29 -11.79
CA VAL A 94 3.70 3.26 -11.63
C VAL A 94 3.78 4.46 -12.56
N SER A 95 4.64 4.43 -13.58
CA SER A 95 4.69 5.48 -14.62
C SER A 95 3.51 5.39 -15.59
N GLY A 96 3.25 6.46 -16.34
CA GLY A 96 2.19 6.52 -17.36
C GLY A 96 0.89 7.14 -16.88
N HIS A 97 0.75 7.48 -15.61
CA HIS A 97 -0.28 8.33 -15.02
C HIS A 97 0.40 9.45 -14.23
N GLU A 98 -0.34 10.43 -13.75
CA GLU A 98 0.25 11.43 -12.84
C GLU A 98 0.87 10.74 -11.64
N ILE A 99 2.22 10.73 -11.57
CA ILE A 99 2.97 10.11 -10.46
C ILE A 99 3.38 11.12 -9.40
N LYS A 100 3.39 12.41 -9.74
CA LYS A 100 3.79 13.46 -8.82
C LYS A 100 2.72 13.69 -7.75
N GLY A 101 3.14 13.58 -6.49
CA GLY A 101 2.27 13.87 -5.35
C GLY A 101 1.27 12.76 -5.01
N ILE A 102 1.26 11.64 -5.72
CA ILE A 102 0.33 10.53 -5.47
C ILE A 102 1.07 9.37 -4.80
N ASN A 103 0.68 9.05 -3.56
CA ASN A 103 1.11 7.84 -2.89
C ASN A 103 0.53 6.61 -3.59
N ARG A 104 1.26 5.49 -3.57
CA ARG A 104 0.85 4.22 -4.18
C ARG A 104 0.77 3.11 -3.15
N TYR A 105 -0.06 2.12 -3.43
CA TYR A 105 -0.38 1.05 -2.50
C TYR A 105 -0.41 -0.29 -3.21
N ALA A 106 0.14 -1.31 -2.54
CA ALA A 106 -0.01 -2.69 -2.95
C ALA A 106 -0.39 -3.57 -1.75
N ALA A 107 -1.22 -4.58 -1.96
CA ALA A 107 -1.58 -5.58 -0.97
C ALA A 107 -1.18 -6.96 -1.47
N PHE A 108 -0.57 -7.72 -0.58
CA PHE A 108 -0.08 -9.07 -0.81
C PHE A 108 -0.82 -10.03 0.13
N THR A 109 -1.55 -10.98 -0.42
CA THR A 109 -2.31 -11.97 0.37
C THR A 109 -1.52 -13.27 0.43
N PHE A 110 -1.28 -13.78 1.62
CA PHE A 110 -0.61 -15.06 1.81
C PHE A 110 -1.46 -16.24 1.35
N ALA A 111 -0.82 -17.30 0.85
CA ALA A 111 -1.51 -18.52 0.46
C ALA A 111 -2.17 -19.24 1.67
N GLN A 112 -1.55 -19.08 2.85
CA GLN A 112 -2.09 -19.54 4.13
C GLN A 112 -1.83 -18.47 5.19
N PRO A 113 -2.72 -18.29 6.17
CA PRO A 113 -2.45 -17.40 7.28
C PRO A 113 -1.15 -17.79 8.00
N ILE A 114 -0.31 -16.79 8.27
CA ILE A 114 0.92 -17.00 9.01
C ILE A 114 0.61 -16.89 10.50
N ALA A 115 0.94 -17.93 11.26
CA ALA A 115 0.84 -17.87 12.71
C ALA A 115 1.80 -16.78 13.26
N GLY A 116 1.24 -15.85 14.00
CA GLY A 116 1.96 -14.81 14.70
C GLY A 116 1.85 -14.96 16.21
N GLY A 117 2.35 -14.00 16.94
CA GLY A 117 2.32 -13.95 18.40
C GLY A 117 3.57 -13.33 19.00
N PRO A 118 3.69 -13.27 20.33
CA PRO A 118 4.83 -12.66 21.00
C PRO A 118 6.16 -13.24 20.48
N GLY A 119 7.07 -12.36 20.05
CA GLY A 119 8.39 -12.75 19.54
C GLY A 119 8.44 -13.14 18.06
N THR A 120 7.30 -13.32 17.39
CA THR A 120 7.27 -13.59 15.94
C THR A 120 7.70 -12.36 15.16
N LYS A 121 8.62 -12.55 14.20
CA LYS A 121 9.07 -11.50 13.29
C LYS A 121 9.03 -12.00 11.85
N LEU A 122 8.56 -11.16 10.95
CA LEU A 122 8.67 -11.35 9.51
C LEU A 122 9.87 -10.58 8.97
N ILE A 123 10.56 -11.16 8.02
CA ILE A 123 11.53 -10.48 7.15
C ILE A 123 10.83 -10.22 5.83
N VAL A 124 10.78 -8.98 5.41
CA VAL A 124 10.24 -8.57 4.10
C VAL A 124 11.37 -8.02 3.25
N ARG A 125 11.55 -8.57 2.05
CA ARG A 125 12.53 -8.10 1.08
C ARG A 125 11.82 -7.44 -0.09
N LEU A 126 12.16 -6.17 -0.34
CA LEU A 126 11.71 -5.40 -1.49
C LEU A 126 12.86 -5.35 -2.49
N LYS A 127 12.77 -6.12 -3.56
CA LYS A 127 13.80 -6.21 -4.60
C LYS A 127 13.54 -5.14 -5.67
N GLN A 128 14.58 -4.45 -6.07
CA GLN A 128 14.57 -3.38 -7.05
C GLN A 128 15.80 -3.58 -7.95
N GLU A 129 15.78 -4.67 -8.70
CA GLU A 129 16.93 -5.21 -9.46
C GLU A 129 16.72 -5.09 -10.98
N SER A 130 15.76 -4.26 -11.39
CA SER A 130 15.44 -4.02 -12.80
C SER A 130 16.61 -3.41 -13.58
N ASP A 131 16.69 -3.75 -14.87
CA ASP A 131 17.56 -3.08 -15.84
C ASP A 131 17.26 -1.57 -15.98
N SER A 132 16.05 -1.15 -15.59
CA SER A 132 15.67 0.26 -15.43
C SER A 132 16.26 0.80 -14.12
N THR A 133 17.52 1.17 -14.15
CA THR A 133 18.28 1.62 -12.98
C THR A 133 17.70 2.91 -12.37
N ASN A 134 18.04 3.16 -11.09
CA ASN A 134 17.62 4.36 -10.35
C ASN A 134 16.10 4.49 -10.11
N HIS A 135 15.34 3.42 -10.25
CA HIS A 135 13.91 3.36 -9.92
C HIS A 135 13.66 2.79 -8.52
N THR A 136 14.53 3.13 -7.57
CA THR A 136 14.49 2.65 -6.18
C THR A 136 13.49 3.44 -5.33
N ILE A 137 12.79 2.75 -4.43
CA ILE A 137 11.75 3.34 -3.56
C ILE A 137 12.37 4.33 -2.58
N LEU A 138 11.79 5.53 -2.49
CA LEU A 138 12.24 6.59 -1.60
C LEU A 138 11.79 6.36 -0.15
N LYS A 139 10.51 6.11 0.05
CA LYS A 139 9.89 5.98 1.37
C LYS A 139 8.72 5.02 1.31
N PHE A 140 8.67 4.11 2.26
CA PHE A 140 7.60 3.13 2.34
C PHE A 140 7.16 2.85 3.77
N ARG A 141 5.99 2.24 3.90
CA ARG A 141 5.49 1.62 5.13
C ARG A 141 4.97 0.23 4.81
N LEU A 142 5.17 -0.69 5.74
CA LEU A 142 4.57 -2.02 5.72
C LEU A 142 3.56 -2.13 6.86
N SER A 143 2.41 -2.69 6.56
CA SER A 143 1.35 -2.99 7.54
C SER A 143 0.86 -4.40 7.35
N ALA A 144 0.51 -5.08 8.44
CA ALA A 144 -0.05 -6.42 8.42
C ALA A 144 -1.56 -6.38 8.65
N THR A 145 -2.27 -7.39 8.14
CA THR A 145 -3.70 -7.57 8.35
C THR A 145 -4.05 -8.98 8.79
N THR A 146 -5.14 -9.10 9.54
CA THR A 146 -5.75 -10.37 9.98
C THR A 146 -7.08 -10.63 9.26
N VAL A 147 -7.49 -9.77 8.34
CA VAL A 147 -8.73 -9.91 7.58
C VAL A 147 -8.61 -11.12 6.64
N ALA A 148 -9.57 -12.04 6.70
CA ALA A 148 -9.51 -13.30 5.94
C ALA A 148 -9.34 -13.11 4.43
N THR A 149 -9.92 -12.07 3.86
CA THR A 149 -9.79 -11.71 2.43
C THR A 149 -9.34 -10.26 2.33
N PRO A 150 -8.02 -10.00 2.46
CA PRO A 150 -7.51 -8.65 2.36
C PRO A 150 -7.84 -8.07 0.98
N LYS A 151 -8.43 -6.90 0.97
CA LYS A 151 -8.62 -6.13 -0.27
C LYS A 151 -7.86 -4.84 -0.11
N LEU A 152 -7.25 -4.35 -1.18
CA LEU A 152 -6.93 -2.93 -1.22
C LEU A 152 -8.26 -2.20 -1.04
N ALA A 153 -8.41 -1.51 0.08
CA ALA A 153 -9.43 -0.49 0.13
C ALA A 153 -9.18 0.41 -1.08
N SER A 154 -10.16 0.52 -1.94
CA SER A 154 -10.08 1.42 -3.08
C SER A 154 -9.65 2.79 -2.53
N THR A 155 -8.43 3.21 -2.84
CA THR A 155 -7.91 4.53 -2.44
C THR A 155 -8.64 5.65 -3.19
N SER A 156 -9.51 5.29 -4.14
CA SER A 156 -10.51 6.22 -4.68
C SER A 156 -11.48 6.76 -3.63
N GLY A 157 -11.37 6.32 -2.38
CA GLY A 157 -12.27 6.70 -1.32
C GLY A 157 -11.80 7.86 -0.41
N ALA A 158 -10.55 7.88 0.03
CA ALA A 158 -10.06 9.05 0.77
C ALA A 158 -9.42 10.02 -0.22
N ASN A 159 -10.13 11.07 -0.59
CA ASN A 159 -9.52 12.15 -1.38
C ASN A 159 -8.30 12.72 -0.62
N ALA A 160 -7.41 13.41 -1.32
CA ALA A 160 -6.19 13.97 -0.74
C ALA A 160 -6.48 14.85 0.51
N THR A 161 -7.63 15.50 0.55
CA THR A 161 -8.11 16.32 1.68
C THR A 161 -8.32 15.48 2.93
N ILE A 162 -9.05 14.39 2.85
CA ILE A 162 -9.29 13.50 4.01
C ILE A 162 -7.98 12.88 4.50
N SER A 163 -7.12 12.46 3.58
CA SER A 163 -5.80 11.93 3.95
C SER A 163 -4.93 12.97 4.67
N ALA A 164 -4.94 14.21 4.21
CA ALA A 164 -4.21 15.31 4.85
C ALA A 164 -4.75 15.60 6.26
N ILE A 165 -6.08 15.59 6.43
CA ILE A 165 -6.72 15.78 7.74
C ILE A 165 -6.36 14.66 8.70
N LEU A 166 -6.40 13.39 8.24
CA LEU A 166 -6.08 12.24 9.08
C LEU A 166 -4.61 12.17 9.51
N LEU A 167 -3.71 12.85 8.79
CA LEU A 167 -2.30 12.99 9.18
C LEU A 167 -2.07 14.05 10.27
N LYS A 168 -3.03 14.96 10.51
CA LYS A 168 -2.97 15.90 11.65
C LYS A 168 -3.19 15.14 12.96
N ASP A 169 -2.54 15.60 14.03
CA ASP A 169 -2.91 15.15 15.37
C ASP A 169 -4.41 15.42 15.62
N ALA A 170 -5.10 14.45 16.21
CA ALA A 170 -6.55 14.56 16.45
C ALA A 170 -6.92 15.80 17.29
N ALA A 171 -6.04 16.20 18.24
CA ALA A 171 -6.22 17.37 19.07
C ALA A 171 -6.06 18.71 18.32
N THR A 172 -5.43 18.69 17.13
CA THR A 172 -5.18 19.89 16.32
C THR A 172 -6.13 20.02 15.13
N ARG A 173 -7.06 19.08 14.94
CA ARG A 173 -8.07 19.13 13.87
C ARG A 173 -9.11 20.18 14.18
N THR A 174 -9.44 20.99 13.19
CA THR A 174 -10.50 21.99 13.31
C THR A 174 -11.90 21.33 13.30
N VAL A 175 -12.94 22.11 13.58
CA VAL A 175 -14.34 21.66 13.49
C VAL A 175 -14.64 21.23 12.05
N GLU A 176 -14.17 21.99 11.08
CA GLU A 176 -14.33 21.71 9.65
C GLU A 176 -13.59 20.42 9.24
N ASP A 177 -12.36 20.22 9.71
CA ASP A 177 -11.60 18.98 9.50
C ASP A 177 -12.41 17.76 9.98
N ASN A 178 -12.95 17.85 11.20
CA ASN A 178 -13.72 16.76 11.80
C ASN A 178 -15.06 16.53 11.06
N ALA A 179 -15.70 17.59 10.58
CA ALA A 179 -16.93 17.51 9.78
C ALA A 179 -16.69 16.79 8.44
N GLU A 180 -15.57 17.10 7.74
CA GLU A 180 -15.20 16.44 6.48
C GLU A 180 -14.85 14.96 6.71
N VAL A 181 -14.11 14.62 7.76
CA VAL A 181 -13.85 13.22 8.12
C VAL A 181 -15.12 12.47 8.43
N ALA A 182 -16.06 13.07 9.20
CA ALA A 182 -17.34 12.46 9.53
C ALA A 182 -18.22 12.28 8.29
N LYS A 183 -18.25 13.24 7.38
CA LYS A 183 -18.94 13.14 6.09
C LYS A 183 -18.40 12.00 5.24
N TYR A 184 -17.08 11.92 5.12
CA TYR A 184 -16.41 10.83 4.43
C TYR A 184 -16.73 9.47 5.06
N TYR A 185 -16.61 9.34 6.39
CA TYR A 185 -16.95 8.11 7.12
C TYR A 185 -18.38 7.66 6.82
N ARG A 186 -19.35 8.58 6.91
CA ARG A 186 -20.75 8.26 6.58
C ARG A 186 -20.95 7.78 5.15
N SER A 187 -20.09 8.19 4.22
CA SER A 187 -20.17 7.76 2.81
C SER A 187 -19.66 6.34 2.58
N ILE A 188 -18.76 5.83 3.44
CA ILE A 188 -18.09 4.54 3.23
C ILE A 188 -18.41 3.48 4.29
N ALA A 189 -18.84 3.87 5.48
CA ALA A 189 -19.05 2.98 6.62
C ALA A 189 -20.01 1.82 6.26
N PRO A 190 -19.58 0.55 6.39
CA PRO A 190 -20.40 -0.61 5.97
C PRO A 190 -21.73 -0.69 6.73
N GLU A 191 -21.73 -0.36 8.02
CA GLU A 191 -22.90 -0.36 8.91
C GLU A 191 -23.97 0.65 8.50
N LEU A 192 -23.58 1.70 7.78
CA LEU A 192 -24.51 2.71 7.24
C LEU A 192 -24.99 2.39 5.81
N GLY A 193 -24.62 1.25 5.25
CA GLY A 193 -25.01 0.80 3.91
C GLY A 193 -26.54 0.83 3.71
N PRO A 194 -27.35 0.14 4.56
CA PRO A 194 -28.82 0.15 4.46
C PRO A 194 -29.42 1.56 4.54
N THR A 195 -28.93 2.39 5.45
CA THR A 195 -29.39 3.77 5.63
C THR A 195 -29.10 4.64 4.39
N ARG A 196 -27.94 4.49 3.75
CA ARG A 196 -27.61 5.19 2.50
C ARG A 196 -28.55 4.79 1.36
N THR A 197 -28.86 3.50 1.25
CA THR A 197 -29.80 2.99 0.23
C THR A 197 -31.20 3.57 0.42
N ASP A 198 -31.70 3.58 1.66
CA ASP A 198 -33.02 4.14 1.98
C ASP A 198 -33.06 5.66 1.73
N LEU A 199 -32.05 6.38 2.14
CA LEU A 199 -31.92 7.82 1.89
C LEU A 199 -31.95 8.13 0.40
N LYS A 200 -31.15 7.37 -0.40
CA LYS A 200 -31.16 7.55 -1.86
C LYS A 200 -32.55 7.31 -2.46
N ALA A 201 -33.22 6.24 -2.06
CA ALA A 201 -34.59 5.94 -2.55
C ALA A 201 -35.61 7.05 -2.21
N LYS A 202 -35.47 7.67 -1.03
CA LYS A 202 -36.32 8.82 -0.63
C LYS A 202 -35.98 10.06 -1.44
N GLN A 203 -34.71 10.34 -1.68
CA GLN A 203 -34.29 11.47 -2.51
C GLN A 203 -34.77 11.32 -3.96
N ASP A 204 -34.64 10.11 -4.55
CA ASP A 204 -35.09 9.84 -5.92
C ASP A 204 -36.61 10.04 -6.07
N ARG A 205 -37.42 9.78 -5.01
CA ARG A 205 -38.87 10.03 -4.99
C ARG A 205 -39.23 11.52 -4.88
N LEU A 206 -38.36 12.36 -4.35
CA LEU A 206 -38.61 13.80 -4.22
C LEU A 206 -38.29 14.56 -5.51
N VAL A 207 -37.57 13.95 -6.42
CA VAL A 207 -37.13 14.56 -7.70
C VAL A 207 -37.97 14.04 -8.88
N ALA A 208 -38.73 12.97 -8.69
CA ALA A 208 -39.68 12.41 -9.67
C ALA A 208 -41.05 13.05 -9.56
#